data_d5432ff103e5e9bffb38b2a7bfe8012a
#
_entry.id   d5432ff103e5e9bffb38b2a7bfe8012a
#
_cell.length_a   1.000
_cell.length_b   1.000
_cell.length_c   1.000
_cell.angle_alpha   90.00
_cell.angle_beta   90.00
_cell.angle_gamma   90.00
#
_symmetry.space_group_name_H-M   'P 1'
#
loop_
_entity.id
_entity.type
_entity.pdbx_description
1 polymer ?
#
loop_
_entity_poly.entity_id
_entity_poly.type
_entity_poly.pdbx_seq_one_letter_code
_entity_poly.pdbx_strand_id
1 'polypeptide(L)'
;SVDLNDLERFLSDAHTAESNYLPRDGRSTAVSIMWVNNELGTVNPMKEIGTLCKRYHAVFHADAVQAAGHVNMNVKDCGIDFCSMSGHKFGAPLGVGVLYISNSIRKSPWIIGGGQENGMRGGTENVPGIVGIGKAAEIVTERLQNWKLRWGLLRDTFLTDLGLRMPGEFYINGDSENYSSNIISLTIPGVNSESLLLLLDQLDIYLSAGSACSAASAKSSHVLRGIGMSDEDAACTVRISMGFNTTVNEMHEAAEAIVTVSHKLKSMYS
;
A
#
# COMPACT_ATOMS: atom_id res chain seq x y z
N SER A 1 0.44 -2.13 11.68
CA SER A 1 1.41 -1.05 11.48
C SER A 1 2.79 -1.46 11.98
N VAL A 2 3.81 -0.67 11.68
CA VAL A 2 5.18 -0.84 12.22
C VAL A 2 5.13 -0.67 13.73
N ASP A 3 5.78 -1.60 14.47
CA ASP A 3 6.00 -1.45 15.91
C ASP A 3 7.12 -0.42 16.14
N LEU A 4 6.78 0.70 16.76
CA LEU A 4 7.71 1.80 17.00
C LEU A 4 8.78 1.46 18.05
N ASN A 5 8.47 0.58 19.02
CA ASN A 5 9.45 0.15 20.04
C ASN A 5 10.49 -0.76 19.41
N ASP A 6 10.07 -1.69 18.54
CA ASP A 6 10.98 -2.54 17.79
C ASP A 6 11.86 -1.70 16.84
N LEU A 7 11.28 -0.75 16.13
CA LEU A 7 12.04 0.16 15.27
C LEU A 7 13.06 0.96 16.08
N GLU A 8 12.67 1.51 17.22
CA GLU A 8 13.58 2.27 18.09
C GLU A 8 14.72 1.39 18.60
N ARG A 9 14.44 0.13 19.00
CA ARG A 9 15.47 -0.84 19.42
C ARG A 9 16.48 -1.08 18.29
N PHE A 10 16.00 -1.39 17.06
CA PHE A 10 16.89 -1.61 15.91
C PHE A 10 17.74 -0.39 15.57
N LEU A 11 17.17 0.81 15.65
CA LEU A 11 17.90 2.04 15.39
C LEU A 11 18.93 2.34 16.47
N SER A 12 18.62 2.08 17.75
CA SER A 12 19.55 2.20 18.87
C SER A 12 20.72 1.24 18.71
N ASP A 13 20.45 -0.03 18.41
CA ASP A 13 21.48 -1.05 18.22
C ASP A 13 22.39 -0.71 17.03
N ALA A 14 21.81 -0.27 15.92
CA ALA A 14 22.55 0.16 14.74
C ALA A 14 23.42 1.41 15.01
N HIS A 15 22.95 2.33 15.84
CA HIS A 15 23.67 3.56 16.20
C HIS A 15 24.83 3.28 17.16
N THR A 16 24.71 2.29 18.04
CA THR A 16 25.76 1.89 19.01
C THR A 16 26.77 0.92 18.43
N ALA A 17 26.44 0.21 17.33
CA ALA A 17 27.37 -0.64 16.65
C ALA A 17 28.53 0.21 16.09
N GLU A 18 29.75 0.01 16.57
CA GLU A 18 30.95 0.66 16.06
C GLU A 18 31.14 0.29 14.57
N SER A 19 30.55 1.08 13.69
CA SER A 19 30.76 0.98 12.26
C SER A 19 32.02 1.73 11.91
N ASN A 20 33.11 1.03 11.57
CA ASN A 20 34.32 1.59 11.01
C ASN A 20 34.12 2.23 9.62
N TYR A 21 32.88 2.26 9.14
CA TYR A 21 32.49 2.80 7.83
C TYR A 21 31.32 3.77 7.96
N LEU A 22 31.61 4.99 8.38
CA LEU A 22 30.63 6.06 8.36
C LEU A 22 30.59 6.74 6.99
N PRO A 23 29.41 6.91 6.36
CA PRO A 23 29.24 7.78 5.21
C PRO A 23 29.72 9.19 5.53
N ARG A 24 30.12 9.95 4.51
CA ARG A 24 30.67 11.33 4.69
C ARG A 24 29.70 12.31 5.33
N ASP A 25 28.38 11.98 5.35
CA ASP A 25 27.32 12.76 6.00
C ASP A 25 27.00 12.26 7.41
N GLY A 26 27.72 11.26 7.92
CA GLY A 26 27.54 10.71 9.27
C GLY A 26 26.33 9.80 9.43
N ARG A 27 25.63 9.43 8.34
CA ARG A 27 24.48 8.52 8.36
C ARG A 27 24.86 7.16 7.80
N SER A 28 24.84 6.13 8.63
CA SER A 28 25.17 4.74 8.25
C SER A 28 23.93 3.84 8.10
N THR A 29 22.78 4.27 8.60
CA THR A 29 21.55 3.49 8.64
C THR A 29 20.50 4.11 7.74
N ALA A 30 19.78 3.27 7.00
CA ALA A 30 18.61 3.68 6.21
C ALA A 30 17.38 2.87 6.65
N VAL A 31 16.27 3.56 6.80
CA VAL A 31 14.94 2.99 7.07
C VAL A 31 14.09 3.18 5.83
N SER A 32 13.53 2.09 5.30
CA SER A 32 12.62 2.12 4.14
C SER A 32 11.31 1.45 4.52
N ILE A 33 10.22 2.20 4.53
CA ILE A 33 8.91 1.74 5.00
C ILE A 33 7.83 2.19 4.02
N MET A 34 6.85 1.31 3.77
CA MET A 34 5.63 1.67 3.04
C MET A 34 4.78 2.63 3.88
N TRP A 35 4.30 3.72 3.26
CA TRP A 35 3.34 4.61 3.92
C TRP A 35 1.99 3.91 4.13
N VAL A 36 1.50 3.25 3.09
CA VAL A 36 0.29 2.40 3.11
C VAL A 36 0.66 1.02 2.59
N ASN A 37 0.37 -0.02 3.35
CA ASN A 37 0.58 -1.39 2.89
C ASN A 37 -0.40 -1.73 1.77
N ASN A 38 0.11 -2.28 0.67
CA ASN A 38 -0.65 -2.54 -0.55
C ASN A 38 -1.59 -3.76 -0.45
N GLU A 39 -1.46 -4.60 0.57
CA GLU A 39 -2.30 -5.79 0.79
C GLU A 39 -3.31 -5.57 1.90
N LEU A 40 -2.88 -4.99 3.02
CA LEU A 40 -3.69 -4.77 4.22
C LEU A 40 -4.44 -3.44 4.21
N GLY A 41 -3.95 -2.45 3.46
CA GLY A 41 -4.43 -1.08 3.57
C GLY A 41 -3.96 -0.34 4.83
N THR A 42 -3.20 -0.99 5.72
CA THR A 42 -2.68 -0.37 6.95
C THR A 42 -1.83 0.85 6.63
N VAL A 43 -2.10 1.97 7.32
CA VAL A 43 -1.35 3.22 7.22
C VAL A 43 -0.32 3.26 8.34
N ASN A 44 0.95 3.41 8.00
CA ASN A 44 2.01 3.49 9.00
C ASN A 44 2.15 4.90 9.61
N PRO A 45 2.58 5.02 10.88
CA PRO A 45 2.73 6.29 11.59
C PRO A 45 4.00 7.03 11.16
N MET A 46 3.98 7.61 9.94
CA MET A 46 5.15 8.16 9.27
C MET A 46 5.83 9.29 10.03
N LYS A 47 5.08 10.09 10.79
CA LYS A 47 5.62 11.20 11.57
C LYS A 47 6.44 10.70 12.77
N GLU A 48 5.94 9.69 13.44
CA GLU A 48 6.60 9.03 14.57
C GLU A 48 7.86 8.30 14.10
N ILE A 49 7.77 7.57 12.99
CA ILE A 49 8.90 6.90 12.34
C ILE A 49 9.98 7.92 11.95
N GLY A 50 9.59 9.03 11.30
CA GLY A 50 10.53 10.08 10.93
C GLY A 50 11.18 10.75 12.14
N THR A 51 10.47 10.88 13.27
CA THR A 51 11.02 11.39 14.53
C THR A 51 12.11 10.46 15.07
N LEU A 52 11.88 9.14 15.02
CA LEU A 52 12.89 8.14 15.40
C LEU A 52 14.09 8.18 14.45
N CYS A 53 13.86 8.18 13.14
CA CYS A 53 14.93 8.26 12.15
C CYS A 53 15.81 9.50 12.36
N LYS A 54 15.20 10.66 12.63
CA LYS A 54 15.93 11.89 12.93
C LYS A 54 16.75 11.79 14.23
N ARG A 55 16.20 11.20 15.30
CA ARG A 55 16.86 11.00 16.59
C ARG A 55 18.13 10.15 16.44
N TYR A 56 18.05 9.09 15.65
CA TYR A 56 19.15 8.13 15.43
C TYR A 56 19.97 8.41 14.16
N HIS A 57 19.82 9.59 13.55
CA HIS A 57 20.55 10.00 12.33
C HIS A 57 20.41 9.02 11.16
N ALA A 58 19.29 8.29 11.07
CA ALA A 58 18.99 7.41 9.96
C ALA A 58 18.42 8.17 8.76
N VAL A 59 18.72 7.71 7.55
CA VAL A 59 18.05 8.17 6.32
C VAL A 59 16.67 7.54 6.25
N PHE A 60 15.64 8.34 6.00
CA PHE A 60 14.26 7.86 5.93
C PHE A 60 13.69 7.89 4.51
N HIS A 61 13.43 6.72 3.95
CA HIS A 61 12.71 6.52 2.69
C HIS A 61 11.29 6.02 2.96
N ALA A 62 10.30 6.64 2.31
CA ALA A 62 8.92 6.21 2.31
C ALA A 62 8.52 5.68 0.92
N ASP A 63 8.05 4.45 0.84
CA ASP A 63 7.29 3.99 -0.32
C ASP A 63 5.84 4.48 -0.18
N ALA A 64 5.50 5.50 -0.97
CA ALA A 64 4.18 6.12 -0.97
C ALA A 64 3.34 5.73 -2.20
N VAL A 65 3.68 4.62 -2.87
CA VAL A 65 2.96 4.13 -4.06
C VAL A 65 1.47 3.94 -3.79
N GLN A 66 1.10 3.40 -2.64
CA GLN A 66 -0.30 3.24 -2.24
C GLN A 66 -0.86 4.40 -1.41
N ALA A 67 -0.02 5.36 -0.99
CA ALA A 67 -0.44 6.50 -0.21
C ALA A 67 -0.85 7.69 -1.09
N ALA A 68 -0.11 7.92 -2.19
CA ALA A 68 -0.39 9.01 -3.12
C ALA A 68 -1.79 8.88 -3.70
N GLY A 69 -2.61 9.91 -3.50
CA GLY A 69 -4.00 9.93 -3.94
C GLY A 69 -5.02 9.24 -3.04
N HIS A 70 -4.59 8.59 -1.94
CA HIS A 70 -5.48 7.82 -1.05
C HIS A 70 -5.48 8.31 0.40
N VAL A 71 -4.36 8.85 0.89
CA VAL A 71 -4.25 9.41 2.24
C VAL A 71 -3.61 10.79 2.21
N ASN A 72 -3.79 11.56 3.30
CA ASN A 72 -3.11 12.84 3.44
C ASN A 72 -1.60 12.61 3.62
N MET A 73 -0.81 13.29 2.81
CA MET A 73 0.65 13.18 2.83
C MET A 73 1.31 14.54 3.07
N ASN A 74 2.27 14.59 3.98
CA ASN A 74 3.19 15.72 4.10
C ASN A 74 4.60 15.19 4.39
N VAL A 75 5.40 15.08 3.35
CA VAL A 75 6.77 14.54 3.44
C VAL A 75 7.69 15.35 4.35
N LYS A 76 7.46 16.67 4.46
CA LYS A 76 8.27 17.57 5.31
C LYS A 76 7.95 17.38 6.78
N ASP A 77 6.66 17.34 7.13
CA ASP A 77 6.21 17.15 8.52
C ASP A 77 6.58 15.76 9.06
N CYS A 78 6.66 14.77 8.16
CA CYS A 78 7.11 13.42 8.49
C CYS A 78 8.63 13.25 8.50
N GLY A 79 9.41 14.30 8.16
CA GLY A 79 10.87 14.21 8.14
C GLY A 79 11.44 13.21 7.14
N ILE A 80 10.74 13.00 6.02
CA ILE A 80 11.10 12.02 5.00
C ILE A 80 12.24 12.59 4.13
N ASP A 81 13.29 11.81 3.93
CA ASP A 81 14.42 12.15 3.08
C ASP A 81 14.19 11.76 1.61
N PHE A 82 13.57 10.60 1.38
CA PHE A 82 13.19 10.10 0.06
C PHE A 82 11.75 9.61 0.07
N CYS A 83 11.00 9.89 -0.99
CA CYS A 83 9.64 9.36 -1.14
C CYS A 83 9.40 8.93 -2.58
N SER A 84 9.05 7.67 -2.78
CA SER A 84 8.73 7.12 -4.10
C SER A 84 7.22 7.00 -4.31
N MET A 85 6.76 7.39 -5.51
CA MET A 85 5.35 7.34 -5.91
C MET A 85 5.23 6.81 -7.34
N SER A 86 4.15 6.08 -7.62
CA SER A 86 3.84 5.57 -8.97
C SER A 86 2.58 6.22 -9.51
N GLY A 87 2.69 6.88 -10.66
CA GLY A 87 1.62 7.72 -11.22
C GLY A 87 0.32 6.97 -11.48
N HIS A 88 0.39 5.75 -12.02
CA HIS A 88 -0.81 4.97 -12.35
C HIS A 88 -1.65 4.57 -11.13
N LYS A 89 -1.11 4.65 -9.91
CA LYS A 89 -1.86 4.36 -8.69
C LYS A 89 -2.83 5.47 -8.29
N PHE A 90 -2.61 6.70 -8.79
CA PHE A 90 -3.50 7.83 -8.52
C PHE A 90 -4.00 8.53 -9.79
N GLY A 91 -4.12 7.76 -10.90
CA GLY A 91 -4.81 8.20 -12.11
C GLY A 91 -3.93 8.85 -13.18
N ALA A 92 -2.61 8.81 -13.05
CA ALA A 92 -1.68 9.22 -14.10
C ALA A 92 -1.43 8.10 -15.12
N PRO A 93 -0.83 8.39 -16.29
CA PRO A 93 -0.42 7.38 -17.25
C PRO A 93 0.54 6.33 -16.66
N LEU A 94 0.55 5.14 -17.27
CA LEU A 94 1.54 4.10 -16.97
C LEU A 94 2.97 4.57 -17.35
N GLY A 95 3.98 4.02 -16.66
CA GLY A 95 5.38 4.25 -16.98
C GLY A 95 5.96 5.58 -16.48
N VAL A 96 5.25 6.30 -15.60
CA VAL A 96 5.73 7.53 -14.95
C VAL A 96 5.59 7.44 -13.44
N GLY A 97 6.60 7.93 -12.72
CA GLY A 97 6.63 8.00 -11.25
C GLY A 97 7.37 9.24 -10.77
N VAL A 98 7.36 9.46 -9.48
CA VAL A 98 8.03 10.58 -8.82
C VAL A 98 8.94 10.05 -7.72
N LEU A 99 10.14 10.60 -7.64
CA LEU A 99 11.03 10.46 -6.50
C LEU A 99 11.22 11.85 -5.86
N TYR A 100 10.66 12.04 -4.67
CA TYR A 100 11.00 13.20 -3.84
C TYR A 100 12.34 12.94 -3.16
N ILE A 101 13.20 13.96 -3.15
CA ILE A 101 14.49 13.95 -2.42
C ILE A 101 14.57 15.25 -1.63
N SER A 102 14.76 15.13 -0.31
CA SER A 102 14.96 16.27 0.55
C SER A 102 16.22 17.06 0.17
N ASN A 103 16.16 18.37 0.30
CA ASN A 103 17.33 19.25 0.05
C ASN A 103 18.45 19.03 1.06
N SER A 104 18.18 18.42 2.21
CA SER A 104 19.18 18.09 3.24
C SER A 104 20.07 16.91 2.83
N ILE A 105 19.66 16.12 1.81
CA ILE A 105 20.37 14.93 1.37
C ILE A 105 21.37 15.27 0.27
N ARG A 106 22.62 14.84 0.47
CA ARG A 106 23.61 14.81 -0.61
C ARG A 106 23.26 13.70 -1.58
N LYS A 107 23.03 14.04 -2.84
CA LYS A 107 22.58 13.14 -3.90
C LYS A 107 23.62 13.02 -5.02
N SER A 108 23.68 11.83 -5.60
CA SER A 108 24.47 11.54 -6.79
C SER A 108 23.60 10.83 -7.81
N PRO A 109 23.77 11.07 -9.11
CA PRO A 109 22.99 10.40 -10.14
C PRO A 109 23.25 8.89 -10.13
N TRP A 110 22.20 8.10 -10.23
CA TRP A 110 22.30 6.65 -10.44
C TRP A 110 22.37 6.30 -11.92
N ILE A 111 21.56 6.97 -12.76
CA ILE A 111 21.57 6.80 -14.21
C ILE A 111 22.31 7.98 -14.81
N ILE A 112 23.58 7.72 -15.14
CA ILE A 112 24.48 8.72 -15.70
C ILE A 112 24.15 8.93 -17.19
N GLY A 113 24.16 10.19 -17.65
CA GLY A 113 23.85 10.55 -19.04
C GLY A 113 23.96 12.05 -19.26
N GLY A 114 23.01 12.62 -19.99
CA GLY A 114 22.93 14.07 -20.23
C GLY A 114 22.48 14.85 -19.00
N GLY A 115 22.12 16.12 -19.21
CA GLY A 115 21.71 17.04 -18.12
C GLY A 115 20.25 16.91 -17.66
N GLN A 116 19.53 15.88 -18.13
CA GLN A 116 18.11 15.70 -17.79
C GLN A 116 17.91 15.54 -16.27
N GLU A 117 16.73 15.94 -15.78
CA GLU A 117 16.39 15.96 -14.35
C GLU A 117 17.50 16.63 -13.50
N ASN A 118 18.00 17.77 -13.95
CA ASN A 118 19.12 18.49 -13.33
C ASN A 118 20.39 17.63 -13.14
N GLY A 119 20.68 16.75 -14.12
CA GLY A 119 21.80 15.82 -14.09
C GLY A 119 21.61 14.60 -13.18
N MET A 120 20.43 14.42 -12.62
CA MET A 120 20.14 13.31 -11.67
C MET A 120 19.74 12.00 -12.36
N ARG A 121 19.16 12.10 -13.57
CA ARG A 121 18.68 10.92 -14.30
C ARG A 121 18.81 11.16 -15.80
N GLY A 122 19.80 10.54 -16.44
CA GLY A 122 19.99 10.61 -17.89
C GLY A 122 18.87 9.96 -18.68
N GLY A 123 18.72 10.37 -19.94
CA GLY A 123 17.70 9.91 -20.90
C GLY A 123 16.61 10.95 -21.12
N THR A 124 16.04 10.97 -22.34
CA THR A 124 14.99 11.91 -22.74
C THR A 124 13.80 11.82 -21.80
N GLU A 125 13.28 12.96 -21.36
CA GLU A 125 12.14 13.04 -20.46
C GLU A 125 10.86 12.54 -21.14
N ASN A 126 10.06 11.77 -20.40
CA ASN A 126 8.72 11.36 -20.80
C ASN A 126 7.73 12.53 -20.60
N VAL A 127 7.82 13.55 -21.43
CA VAL A 127 7.03 14.78 -21.30
C VAL A 127 5.51 14.51 -21.19
N PRO A 128 4.89 13.65 -22.02
CA PRO A 128 3.46 13.33 -21.87
C PRO A 128 3.14 12.71 -20.50
N GLY A 129 3.98 11.80 -20.02
CA GLY A 129 3.82 11.18 -18.69
C GLY A 129 3.98 12.19 -17.57
N ILE A 130 4.96 13.11 -17.68
CA ILE A 130 5.22 14.17 -16.68
C ILE A 130 4.04 15.14 -16.60
N VAL A 131 3.49 15.57 -17.73
CA VAL A 131 2.28 16.41 -17.76
C VAL A 131 1.08 15.66 -17.16
N GLY A 132 0.91 14.38 -17.52
CA GLY A 132 -0.17 13.54 -17.02
C GLY A 132 -0.11 13.35 -15.50
N ILE A 133 1.08 13.09 -14.93
CA ILE A 133 1.22 12.91 -13.47
C ILE A 133 1.03 14.24 -12.73
N GLY A 134 1.45 15.36 -13.30
CA GLY A 134 1.18 16.69 -12.77
C GLY A 134 -0.32 16.98 -12.69
N LYS A 135 -1.08 16.67 -13.76
CA LYS A 135 -2.54 16.85 -13.77
C LYS A 135 -3.25 15.90 -12.80
N ALA A 136 -2.79 14.65 -12.70
CA ALA A 136 -3.33 13.71 -11.71
C ALA A 136 -3.11 14.20 -10.27
N ALA A 137 -1.92 14.73 -9.96
CA ALA A 137 -1.61 15.29 -8.65
C ALA A 137 -2.50 16.51 -8.30
N GLU A 138 -2.78 17.39 -9.27
CA GLU A 138 -3.70 18.51 -9.10
C GLU A 138 -5.11 18.02 -8.75
N ILE A 139 -5.66 17.08 -9.53
CA ILE A 139 -7.00 16.50 -9.31
C ILE A 139 -7.10 15.82 -7.94
N VAL A 140 -6.06 15.06 -7.58
CA VAL A 140 -5.99 14.40 -6.27
C VAL A 140 -6.03 15.42 -5.15
N THR A 141 -5.24 16.49 -5.24
CA THR A 141 -5.18 17.53 -4.20
C THR A 141 -6.56 18.17 -3.97
N GLU A 142 -7.30 18.40 -5.04
CA GLU A 142 -8.64 19.00 -4.97
C GLU A 142 -9.71 18.04 -4.43
N ARG A 143 -9.62 16.72 -4.74
CA ARG A 143 -10.72 15.77 -4.53
C ARG A 143 -10.48 14.77 -3.41
N LEU A 144 -9.27 14.68 -2.86
CA LEU A 144 -8.88 13.64 -1.90
C LEU A 144 -9.85 13.50 -0.72
N GLN A 145 -10.30 14.62 -0.13
CA GLN A 145 -11.21 14.56 1.03
C GLN A 145 -12.56 13.94 0.66
N ASN A 146 -13.10 14.31 -0.49
CA ASN A 146 -14.37 13.75 -0.98
C ASN A 146 -14.23 12.26 -1.31
N TRP A 147 -13.11 11.86 -1.91
CA TRP A 147 -12.84 10.45 -2.20
C TRP A 147 -12.66 9.62 -0.94
N LYS A 148 -11.95 10.13 0.07
CA LYS A 148 -11.81 9.44 1.36
C LYS A 148 -13.15 9.19 2.03
N LEU A 149 -14.04 10.18 2.05
CA LEU A 149 -15.40 10.02 2.59
C LEU A 149 -16.19 8.98 1.79
N ARG A 150 -16.10 9.03 0.46
CA ARG A 150 -16.77 8.08 -0.42
C ARG A 150 -16.26 6.65 -0.21
N TRP A 151 -14.94 6.43 -0.17
CA TRP A 151 -14.38 5.11 0.09
C TRP A 151 -14.74 4.58 1.49
N GLY A 152 -14.84 5.45 2.49
CA GLY A 152 -15.38 5.09 3.79
C GLY A 152 -16.80 4.54 3.69
N LEU A 153 -17.70 5.26 3.02
CA LEU A 153 -19.07 4.81 2.79
C LEU A 153 -19.13 3.48 2.02
N LEU A 154 -18.34 3.33 0.94
CA LEU A 154 -18.29 2.10 0.15
C LEU A 154 -17.81 0.92 0.98
N ARG A 155 -16.77 1.12 1.79
CA ARG A 155 -16.26 0.11 2.73
C ARG A 155 -17.32 -0.30 3.74
N ASP A 156 -17.98 0.66 4.38
CA ASP A 156 -19.01 0.41 5.40
C ASP A 156 -20.21 -0.33 4.79
N THR A 157 -20.64 0.06 3.59
CA THR A 157 -21.70 -0.64 2.83
C THR A 157 -21.33 -2.11 2.60
N PHE A 158 -20.14 -2.37 2.05
CA PHE A 158 -19.67 -3.72 1.76
C PHE A 158 -19.58 -4.58 3.03
N LEU A 159 -18.97 -4.07 4.09
CA LEU A 159 -18.81 -4.81 5.34
C LEU A 159 -20.14 -5.05 6.07
N THR A 160 -21.09 -4.13 5.97
CA THR A 160 -22.44 -4.29 6.50
C THR A 160 -23.16 -5.43 5.77
N ASP A 161 -23.13 -5.44 4.46
CA ASP A 161 -23.76 -6.50 3.65
C ASP A 161 -23.17 -7.88 3.96
N LEU A 162 -21.84 -7.98 4.03
CA LEU A 162 -21.19 -9.23 4.41
C LEU A 162 -21.60 -9.66 5.83
N GLY A 163 -21.58 -8.75 6.80
CA GLY A 163 -21.92 -9.06 8.18
C GLY A 163 -23.36 -9.53 8.35
N LEU A 164 -24.30 -9.04 7.53
CA LEU A 164 -25.69 -9.47 7.53
C LEU A 164 -25.89 -10.84 6.89
N ARG A 165 -25.11 -11.18 5.83
CA ARG A 165 -25.31 -12.38 5.02
C ARG A 165 -24.45 -13.57 5.45
N MET A 166 -23.27 -13.34 6.08
CA MET A 166 -22.34 -14.36 6.59
C MET A 166 -21.78 -13.96 7.97
N PRO A 167 -22.64 -13.90 9.00
CA PRO A 167 -22.25 -13.42 10.33
C PRO A 167 -21.22 -14.36 10.98
N GLY A 168 -20.05 -13.82 11.32
CA GLY A 168 -18.97 -14.59 11.97
C GLY A 168 -18.17 -15.52 11.06
N GLU A 169 -18.40 -15.48 9.74
CA GLU A 169 -17.73 -16.36 8.77
C GLU A 169 -16.52 -15.72 8.09
N PHE A 170 -16.19 -14.49 8.42
CA PHE A 170 -15.03 -13.76 7.86
C PHE A 170 -14.42 -12.83 8.89
N TYR A 171 -13.20 -12.36 8.60
CA TYR A 171 -12.56 -11.28 9.35
C TYR A 171 -11.71 -10.39 8.42
N ILE A 172 -11.48 -9.16 8.89
CA ILE A 172 -10.70 -8.15 8.18
C ILE A 172 -9.30 -8.12 8.77
N ASN A 173 -8.30 -8.13 7.89
CA ASN A 173 -6.91 -8.05 8.29
C ASN A 173 -6.39 -6.61 8.30
N GLY A 174 -5.36 -6.37 9.09
CA GLY A 174 -4.68 -5.09 9.17
C GLY A 174 -5.06 -4.30 10.42
N ASP A 175 -4.75 -3.00 10.39
CA ASP A 175 -5.05 -2.09 11.50
C ASP A 175 -6.51 -1.65 11.45
N SER A 176 -7.21 -1.68 12.58
CA SER A 176 -8.64 -1.34 12.66
C SER A 176 -8.89 0.18 12.75
N GLU A 177 -7.87 0.96 13.06
CA GLU A 177 -7.98 2.41 13.24
C GLU A 177 -7.24 3.18 12.14
N ASN A 178 -6.04 2.70 11.76
CA ASN A 178 -5.15 3.37 10.83
C ASN A 178 -5.11 2.63 9.49
N TYR A 179 -6.09 2.85 8.64
CA TYR A 179 -6.21 2.19 7.33
C TYR A 179 -6.60 3.15 6.21
N SER A 180 -6.26 2.77 4.99
CA SER A 180 -6.73 3.41 3.76
C SER A 180 -8.06 2.78 3.35
N SER A 181 -9.14 3.56 3.36
CA SER A 181 -10.51 3.06 3.18
C SER A 181 -10.75 2.37 1.83
N ASN A 182 -9.90 2.64 0.83
CA ASN A 182 -10.02 2.04 -0.50
C ASN A 182 -9.49 0.61 -0.62
N ILE A 183 -8.89 0.05 0.45
CA ILE A 183 -8.35 -1.32 0.47
C ILE A 183 -8.98 -2.10 1.62
N ILE A 184 -9.47 -3.31 1.33
CA ILE A 184 -9.96 -4.27 2.32
C ILE A 184 -9.22 -5.58 2.11
N SER A 185 -8.55 -6.09 3.15
CA SER A 185 -8.00 -7.44 3.19
C SER A 185 -8.98 -8.33 3.94
N LEU A 186 -9.61 -9.25 3.23
CA LEU A 186 -10.71 -10.09 3.71
C LEU A 186 -10.29 -11.56 3.74
N THR A 187 -10.38 -12.19 4.90
CA THR A 187 -10.21 -13.63 5.05
C THR A 187 -11.55 -14.31 5.26
N ILE A 188 -11.83 -15.35 4.50
CA ILE A 188 -13.03 -16.20 4.63
C ILE A 188 -12.54 -17.63 4.92
N PRO A 189 -12.46 -18.06 6.20
CA PRO A 189 -11.94 -19.37 6.56
C PRO A 189 -12.63 -20.52 5.80
N GLY A 190 -11.84 -21.47 5.29
CA GLY A 190 -12.33 -22.60 4.51
C GLY A 190 -12.69 -22.29 3.06
N VAL A 191 -12.46 -21.07 2.57
CA VAL A 191 -12.69 -20.67 1.17
C VAL A 191 -11.35 -20.35 0.51
N ASN A 192 -10.87 -21.24 -0.36
CA ASN A 192 -9.64 -21.00 -1.11
C ASN A 192 -9.76 -19.76 -2.00
N SER A 193 -8.84 -18.81 -1.84
CA SER A 193 -8.88 -17.53 -2.54
C SER A 193 -8.77 -17.65 -4.07
N GLU A 194 -7.97 -18.57 -4.59
CA GLU A 194 -7.82 -18.75 -6.03
C GLU A 194 -9.14 -19.25 -6.67
N SER A 195 -9.80 -20.23 -6.01
CA SER A 195 -11.11 -20.73 -6.45
C SER A 195 -12.19 -19.63 -6.37
N LEU A 196 -12.15 -18.81 -5.30
CA LEU A 196 -13.07 -17.69 -5.16
C LEU A 196 -12.87 -16.66 -6.29
N LEU A 197 -11.62 -16.28 -6.57
CA LEU A 197 -11.28 -15.32 -7.64
C LEU A 197 -11.73 -15.82 -9.01
N LEU A 198 -11.48 -17.09 -9.34
CA LEU A 198 -11.88 -17.69 -10.62
C LEU A 198 -13.40 -17.66 -10.84
N LEU A 199 -14.18 -17.92 -9.78
CA LEU A 199 -15.64 -17.89 -9.89
C LEU A 199 -16.20 -16.47 -9.91
N LEU A 200 -15.58 -15.53 -9.21
CA LEU A 200 -15.97 -14.11 -9.26
C LEU A 200 -15.63 -13.46 -10.59
N ASP A 201 -14.51 -13.85 -11.22
CA ASP A 201 -14.13 -13.40 -12.56
C ASP A 201 -15.18 -13.74 -13.62
N GLN A 202 -15.85 -14.90 -13.50
CA GLN A 202 -16.98 -15.30 -14.36
C GLN A 202 -18.24 -14.43 -14.17
N LEU A 203 -18.29 -13.64 -13.09
CA LEU A 203 -19.35 -12.69 -12.75
C LEU A 203 -18.91 -11.24 -12.99
N ASP A 204 -17.81 -11.00 -13.71
CA ASP A 204 -17.21 -9.71 -13.96
C ASP A 204 -16.78 -8.95 -12.68
N ILE A 205 -16.44 -9.69 -11.61
CA ILE A 205 -15.95 -9.14 -10.35
C ILE A 205 -14.48 -9.48 -10.17
N TYR A 206 -13.63 -8.46 -10.26
CA TYR A 206 -12.16 -8.60 -10.29
C TYR A 206 -11.55 -8.21 -8.96
N LEU A 207 -11.04 -9.21 -8.21
CA LEU A 207 -10.32 -9.05 -6.95
C LEU A 207 -8.87 -9.55 -7.09
N SER A 208 -8.12 -9.53 -6.00
CA SER A 208 -6.75 -10.07 -5.97
C SER A 208 -6.52 -10.94 -4.73
N ALA A 209 -5.72 -11.99 -4.87
CA ALA A 209 -5.16 -12.72 -3.73
C ALA A 209 -3.81 -12.06 -3.39
N GLY A 210 -3.70 -11.39 -2.25
CA GLY A 210 -2.48 -10.71 -1.82
C GLY A 210 -2.02 -9.60 -2.78
N SER A 211 -0.72 -9.55 -3.09
CA SER A 211 -0.16 -8.60 -4.07
C SER A 211 -0.41 -9.09 -5.50
N ALA A 212 -1.03 -8.24 -6.33
CA ALA A 212 -1.21 -8.53 -7.77
C ALA A 212 0.12 -8.78 -8.50
N CYS A 213 1.23 -8.19 -8.04
CA CYS A 213 2.57 -8.41 -8.59
C CYS A 213 3.16 -9.78 -8.23
N SER A 214 2.66 -10.44 -7.21
CA SER A 214 3.11 -11.76 -6.73
C SER A 214 2.25 -12.92 -7.25
N ALA A 215 1.21 -12.65 -8.04
CA ALA A 215 0.25 -13.64 -8.55
C ALA A 215 0.91 -14.79 -9.36
N ALA A 216 2.15 -14.61 -9.83
CA ALA A 216 2.92 -15.65 -10.52
C ALA A 216 3.70 -16.57 -9.57
N SER A 217 3.73 -16.32 -8.26
CA SER A 217 4.43 -17.16 -7.28
C SER A 217 3.42 -17.99 -6.49
N ALA A 218 3.56 -19.32 -6.49
CA ALA A 218 2.74 -20.25 -5.70
C ALA A 218 2.96 -20.16 -4.18
N LYS A 219 3.54 -19.06 -3.67
CA LYS A 219 3.83 -18.86 -2.24
C LYS A 219 2.78 -17.95 -1.61
N SER A 220 2.32 -18.33 -0.41
CA SER A 220 1.48 -17.48 0.43
C SER A 220 2.12 -16.10 0.65
N SER A 221 1.28 -15.06 0.80
CA SER A 221 1.75 -13.68 1.00
C SER A 221 2.71 -13.57 2.19
N HIS A 222 3.90 -13.02 1.95
CA HIS A 222 4.86 -12.72 3.01
C HIS A 222 4.35 -11.64 3.98
N VAL A 223 3.45 -10.76 3.52
CA VAL A 223 2.81 -9.72 4.34
C VAL A 223 1.86 -10.37 5.35
N LEU A 224 0.99 -11.29 4.89
CA LEU A 224 0.04 -11.98 5.75
C LEU A 224 0.77 -12.87 6.78
N ARG A 225 1.82 -13.57 6.35
CA ARG A 225 2.69 -14.31 7.28
C ARG A 225 3.41 -13.39 8.27
N GLY A 226 3.86 -12.24 7.80
CA GLY A 226 4.54 -11.23 8.63
C GLY A 226 3.68 -10.66 9.76
N ILE A 227 2.35 -10.69 9.63
CA ILE A 227 1.41 -10.33 10.70
C ILE A 227 0.99 -11.53 11.56
N GLY A 228 1.64 -12.71 11.39
CA GLY A 228 1.39 -13.90 12.20
C GLY A 228 0.25 -14.79 11.70
N MET A 229 -0.24 -14.57 10.47
CA MET A 229 -1.29 -15.40 9.89
C MET A 229 -0.75 -16.77 9.48
N SER A 230 -1.57 -17.82 9.65
CA SER A 230 -1.26 -19.17 9.16
C SER A 230 -1.25 -19.21 7.62
N ASP A 231 -0.54 -20.16 7.03
CA ASP A 231 -0.56 -20.36 5.57
C ASP A 231 -1.97 -20.75 5.07
N GLU A 232 -2.76 -21.45 5.90
CA GLU A 232 -4.15 -21.81 5.61
C GLU A 232 -5.03 -20.57 5.50
N ASP A 233 -4.99 -19.68 6.49
CA ASP A 233 -5.77 -18.43 6.46
C ASP A 233 -5.29 -17.48 5.36
N ALA A 234 -3.98 -17.42 5.13
CA ALA A 234 -3.42 -16.62 4.04
C ALA A 234 -3.92 -17.11 2.66
N ALA A 235 -4.09 -18.43 2.48
CA ALA A 235 -4.68 -19.01 1.27
C ALA A 235 -6.19 -18.75 1.13
N CYS A 236 -6.85 -18.33 2.22
CA CYS A 236 -8.26 -17.96 2.27
C CYS A 236 -8.49 -16.44 2.22
N THR A 237 -7.45 -15.65 1.91
CA THR A 237 -7.49 -14.20 1.96
C THR A 237 -7.52 -13.57 0.58
N VAL A 238 -8.45 -12.62 0.37
CA VAL A 238 -8.55 -11.81 -0.84
C VAL A 238 -8.41 -10.32 -0.48
N ARG A 239 -7.95 -9.53 -1.46
CA ARG A 239 -7.92 -8.07 -1.37
C ARG A 239 -8.97 -7.46 -2.28
N ILE A 240 -9.83 -6.63 -1.72
CA ILE A 240 -10.77 -5.78 -2.42
C ILE A 240 -10.15 -4.38 -2.52
N SER A 241 -10.14 -3.81 -3.72
CA SER A 241 -9.60 -2.47 -3.96
C SER A 241 -10.65 -1.62 -4.69
N MET A 242 -11.01 -0.49 -4.10
CA MET A 242 -11.99 0.44 -4.65
C MET A 242 -11.27 1.55 -5.44
N GLY A 243 -11.71 1.77 -6.67
CA GLY A 243 -11.21 2.85 -7.52
C GLY A 243 -11.96 4.17 -7.31
N PHE A 244 -11.56 5.19 -8.09
CA PHE A 244 -12.19 6.52 -8.05
C PHE A 244 -13.65 6.51 -8.54
N ASN A 245 -14.05 5.54 -9.34
CA ASN A 245 -15.37 5.43 -9.94
C ASN A 245 -16.25 4.35 -9.31
N THR A 246 -15.72 3.54 -8.39
CA THR A 246 -16.50 2.48 -7.72
C THR A 246 -17.79 3.02 -7.12
N THR A 247 -18.90 2.32 -7.33
CA THR A 247 -20.24 2.72 -6.91
C THR A 247 -20.75 1.91 -5.72
N VAL A 248 -21.77 2.41 -5.06
CA VAL A 248 -22.45 1.69 -3.97
C VAL A 248 -23.09 0.39 -4.49
N ASN A 249 -23.69 0.41 -5.68
CA ASN A 249 -24.29 -0.79 -6.28
C ASN A 249 -23.25 -1.89 -6.55
N GLU A 250 -22.08 -1.52 -7.09
CA GLU A 250 -20.98 -2.48 -7.29
C GLU A 250 -20.50 -3.10 -5.96
N MET A 251 -20.54 -2.36 -4.85
CA MET A 251 -20.19 -2.91 -3.53
C MET A 251 -21.26 -3.88 -3.02
N HIS A 252 -22.56 -3.61 -3.25
CA HIS A 252 -23.65 -4.55 -2.95
C HIS A 252 -23.53 -5.83 -3.78
N GLU A 253 -23.34 -5.71 -5.09
CA GLU A 253 -23.17 -6.83 -6.02
C GLU A 253 -21.95 -7.68 -5.66
N ALA A 254 -20.81 -7.06 -5.35
CA ALA A 254 -19.61 -7.75 -4.93
C ALA A 254 -19.81 -8.51 -3.61
N ALA A 255 -20.47 -7.92 -2.63
CA ALA A 255 -20.76 -8.59 -1.36
C ALA A 255 -21.67 -9.80 -1.57
N GLU A 256 -22.75 -9.66 -2.35
CA GLU A 256 -23.67 -10.76 -2.66
C GLU A 256 -23.01 -11.91 -3.41
N ALA A 257 -22.18 -11.59 -4.40
CA ALA A 257 -21.44 -12.58 -5.18
C ALA A 257 -20.43 -13.33 -4.29
N ILE A 258 -19.66 -12.61 -3.45
CA ILE A 258 -18.71 -13.24 -2.53
C ILE A 258 -19.43 -14.21 -1.57
N VAL A 259 -20.56 -13.83 -1.01
CA VAL A 259 -21.37 -14.71 -0.14
C VAL A 259 -21.80 -15.97 -0.90
N THR A 260 -22.43 -15.77 -2.06
CA THR A 260 -22.96 -16.88 -2.88
C THR A 260 -21.87 -17.86 -3.29
N VAL A 261 -20.76 -17.36 -3.78
CA VAL A 261 -19.62 -18.19 -4.23
C VAL A 261 -18.95 -18.87 -3.04
N SER A 262 -18.79 -18.18 -1.91
CA SER A 262 -18.20 -18.76 -0.70
C SER A 262 -19.02 -19.92 -0.15
N HIS A 263 -20.34 -19.80 -0.06
CA HIS A 263 -21.23 -20.89 0.36
C HIS A 263 -21.18 -22.07 -0.61
N LYS A 264 -21.14 -21.79 -1.94
CA LYS A 264 -20.98 -22.84 -2.95
C LYS A 264 -19.68 -23.60 -2.76
N LEU A 265 -18.55 -22.90 -2.58
CA LEU A 265 -17.24 -23.54 -2.37
C LEU A 265 -17.22 -24.36 -1.08
N LYS A 266 -17.71 -23.84 0.04
CA LYS A 266 -17.81 -24.59 1.30
C LYS A 266 -18.61 -25.87 1.14
N SER A 267 -19.75 -25.84 0.41
CA SER A 267 -20.58 -27.02 0.19
C SER A 267 -19.95 -28.10 -0.71
N MET A 268 -18.93 -27.76 -1.50
CA MET A 268 -18.22 -28.72 -2.35
C MET A 268 -17.13 -29.50 -1.60
N TYR A 269 -16.70 -29.01 -0.44
CA TYR A 269 -15.65 -29.60 0.40
C TYR A 269 -16.16 -30.14 1.73
N SER A 270 -17.48 -30.02 2.01
CA SER A 270 -18.20 -30.65 3.13
C SER A 270 -18.66 -32.06 2.77
#